data_ea923b5deafa363abf09e6a34c44ccba
#
_entry.id   ea923b5deafa363abf09e6a34c44ccba
#
_cell.length_a   1.000
_cell.length_b   1.000
_cell.length_c   1.000
_cell.angle_alpha   90.00
_cell.angle_beta   90.00
_cell.angle_gamma   90.00
#
_symmetry.space_group_name_H-M   'P 1'
#
loop_
_entity.id
_entity.type
_entity.pdbx_description
1 polymer ?
#
loop_
_entity_poly.entity_id
_entity_poly.type
_entity_poly.pdbx_seq_one_letter_code
_entity_poly.pdbx_strand_id
1 'polypeptide(L)'
;FISVSASDPENLRGVSTDRLRRWEEASGRDQKEFYRTMMANGFPWCVVSVPVLSWAKKVFPNAGDAAAMEKLWNAIFKTVRVTEGGDAVEAWRAHCAYLDEMAGKLNALQLKQVRYKNALGTVVVVGLPEEHVWLAGADTARSGVRFVANMPTEEVFSAPKRDAVDGVLAASKPLALHGNVIEGIRLTLEHGRIVGIHADTNEDVLRQAIETDEGAHYLGEIALVPVDSPIAQSGLLFYNTLFDENAACHFAFGQAYPACVPNGDNLSEEELVRRGIN
;
A
#
# COMPACT_ATOMS: atom_id res chain seq x y z
N PHE A 1 -13.39 -12.35 7.26
CA PHE A 1 -12.19 -12.98 6.69
C PHE A 1 -10.95 -12.42 7.36
N ILE A 2 -9.98 -13.28 7.74
CA ILE A 2 -8.68 -12.85 8.27
C ILE A 2 -7.61 -13.53 7.43
N SER A 3 -6.72 -12.74 6.84
CA SER A 3 -5.54 -13.20 6.13
C SER A 3 -4.32 -13.06 7.03
N VAL A 4 -3.60 -14.16 7.25
CA VAL A 4 -2.36 -14.16 8.03
C VAL A 4 -1.18 -14.30 7.07
N SER A 5 -0.43 -13.21 6.91
CA SER A 5 0.79 -13.20 6.12
C SER A 5 1.97 -13.71 6.96
N ALA A 6 2.65 -14.73 6.47
CA ALA A 6 3.79 -15.38 7.12
C ALA A 6 4.81 -15.82 6.05
N SER A 7 5.32 -14.85 5.30
CA SER A 7 6.12 -15.14 4.09
C SER A 7 7.59 -14.80 4.28
N ASP A 8 8.44 -15.65 3.74
CA ASP A 8 9.83 -15.30 3.45
C ASP A 8 9.86 -14.24 2.35
N PRO A 9 10.47 -13.06 2.56
CA PRO A 9 10.56 -12.01 1.54
C PRO A 9 11.25 -12.43 0.24
N GLU A 10 12.01 -13.52 0.28
CA GLU A 10 12.77 -14.03 -0.87
C GLU A 10 12.28 -15.42 -1.33
N ASN A 11 11.09 -15.86 -0.93
CA ASN A 11 10.57 -17.20 -1.22
C ASN A 11 10.38 -17.52 -2.72
N LEU A 12 10.25 -16.48 -3.55
CA LEU A 12 10.11 -16.60 -5.00
C LEU A 12 11.39 -16.26 -5.76
N ARG A 13 12.50 -16.01 -5.05
CA ARG A 13 13.80 -15.70 -5.64
C ARG A 13 14.26 -16.83 -6.57
N GLY A 14 14.60 -16.45 -7.82
CA GLY A 14 15.02 -17.40 -8.84
C GLY A 14 13.89 -18.15 -9.55
N VAL A 15 12.64 -17.89 -9.21
CA VAL A 15 11.51 -18.34 -10.02
C VAL A 15 11.44 -17.46 -11.26
N SER A 16 11.28 -18.07 -12.46
CA SER A 16 11.20 -17.28 -13.68
C SER A 16 9.98 -16.36 -13.66
N THR A 17 10.16 -15.14 -14.11
CA THR A 17 9.11 -14.12 -14.18
C THR A 17 7.90 -14.57 -15.00
N ASP A 18 8.12 -15.33 -16.10
CA ASP A 18 7.04 -15.91 -16.90
C ASP A 18 6.18 -16.93 -16.11
N ARG A 19 6.76 -17.69 -15.20
CA ARG A 19 6.00 -18.59 -14.32
C ARG A 19 5.20 -17.80 -13.29
N LEU A 20 5.77 -16.73 -12.72
CA LEU A 20 5.08 -15.86 -11.79
C LEU A 20 3.90 -15.18 -12.47
N ARG A 21 4.10 -14.58 -13.64
CA ARG A 21 3.04 -13.95 -14.43
C ARG A 21 1.88 -14.92 -14.72
N ARG A 22 2.17 -16.14 -15.22
CA ARG A 22 1.13 -17.15 -15.49
C ARG A 22 0.38 -17.58 -14.25
N TRP A 23 1.06 -17.65 -13.12
CA TRP A 23 0.42 -17.98 -11.84
C TRP A 23 -0.49 -16.84 -11.38
N GLU A 24 -0.04 -15.60 -11.49
CA GLU A 24 -0.81 -14.40 -11.14
C GLU A 24 -2.04 -14.24 -12.03
N GLU A 25 -1.89 -14.38 -13.33
CA GLU A 25 -3.02 -14.34 -14.28
C GLU A 25 -4.06 -15.42 -13.98
N ALA A 26 -3.62 -16.64 -13.66
CA ALA A 26 -4.54 -17.74 -13.32
C ALA A 26 -5.24 -17.48 -11.97
N SER A 27 -4.46 -17.13 -10.94
CA SER A 27 -4.98 -16.84 -9.61
C SER A 27 -5.92 -15.63 -9.60
N GLY A 28 -5.55 -14.55 -10.31
CA GLY A 28 -6.36 -13.34 -10.44
C GLY A 28 -7.69 -13.62 -11.12
N ARG A 29 -7.70 -14.46 -12.16
CA ARG A 29 -8.93 -14.87 -12.84
C ARG A 29 -9.84 -15.71 -11.93
N ASP A 30 -9.28 -16.70 -11.26
CA ASP A 30 -10.05 -17.61 -10.40
C ASP A 30 -10.56 -16.92 -9.14
N GLN A 31 -9.85 -15.92 -8.63
CA GLN A 31 -10.18 -15.20 -7.41
C GLN A 31 -10.86 -13.84 -7.66
N LYS A 32 -11.09 -13.46 -8.94
CA LYS A 32 -11.60 -12.14 -9.34
C LYS A 32 -12.86 -11.75 -8.56
N GLU A 33 -13.84 -12.64 -8.44
CA GLU A 33 -15.11 -12.35 -7.77
C GLU A 33 -14.96 -12.20 -6.25
N PHE A 34 -14.06 -13.01 -5.65
CA PHE A 34 -13.74 -12.89 -4.23
C PHE A 34 -13.11 -11.52 -3.92
N TYR A 35 -12.06 -11.14 -4.66
CA TYR A 35 -11.40 -9.85 -4.45
C TYR A 35 -12.31 -8.68 -4.78
N ARG A 36 -13.10 -8.77 -5.84
CA ARG A 36 -14.09 -7.74 -6.18
C ARG A 36 -15.09 -7.52 -5.03
N THR A 37 -15.58 -8.59 -4.43
CA THR A 37 -16.51 -8.52 -3.29
C THR A 37 -15.83 -7.96 -2.04
N MET A 38 -14.59 -8.38 -1.78
CA MET A 38 -13.79 -7.91 -0.64
C MET A 38 -13.50 -6.40 -0.77
N MET A 39 -13.01 -5.95 -1.92
CA MET A 39 -12.67 -4.54 -2.20
C MET A 39 -13.90 -3.61 -2.20
N ALA A 40 -15.08 -4.15 -2.52
CA ALA A 40 -16.36 -3.45 -2.40
C ALA A 40 -17.00 -3.60 -1.01
N ASN A 41 -16.21 -3.91 0.03
CA ASN A 41 -16.65 -4.04 1.42
C ASN A 41 -17.84 -5.00 1.62
N GLY A 42 -17.93 -6.06 0.81
CA GLY A 42 -19.00 -7.06 0.89
C GLY A 42 -19.07 -7.79 2.23
N PHE A 43 -17.94 -7.91 2.92
CA PHE A 43 -17.78 -8.50 4.25
C PHE A 43 -16.58 -7.87 4.98
N PRO A 44 -16.53 -7.94 6.33
CA PRO A 44 -15.35 -7.48 7.08
C PRO A 44 -14.14 -8.36 6.79
N TRP A 45 -12.98 -7.73 6.61
CA TRP A 45 -11.72 -8.44 6.40
C TRP A 45 -10.55 -7.74 7.10
N CYS A 46 -9.48 -8.49 7.36
CA CYS A 46 -8.28 -7.95 7.96
C CYS A 46 -7.06 -8.76 7.50
N VAL A 47 -6.00 -8.06 7.13
CA VAL A 47 -4.67 -8.64 6.90
C VAL A 47 -3.81 -8.38 8.11
N VAL A 48 -3.20 -9.44 8.63
CA VAL A 48 -2.22 -9.38 9.72
C VAL A 48 -0.98 -10.16 9.34
N SER A 49 0.13 -9.92 10.01
CA SER A 49 1.36 -10.66 9.77
C SER A 49 1.88 -11.33 11.04
N VAL A 50 2.45 -12.51 10.88
CA VAL A 50 3.20 -13.22 11.91
C VAL A 50 4.60 -13.52 11.41
N PRO A 51 5.65 -13.46 12.26
CA PRO A 51 7.00 -13.68 11.81
C PRO A 51 7.26 -15.14 11.47
N VAL A 52 8.12 -15.35 10.46
CA VAL A 52 8.83 -16.60 10.21
C VAL A 52 10.32 -16.36 10.31
N LEU A 53 11.11 -17.40 10.56
CA LEU A 53 12.54 -17.26 10.84
C LEU A 53 13.29 -16.58 9.68
N SER A 54 13.01 -16.94 8.44
CA SER A 54 13.64 -16.33 7.27
C SER A 54 13.36 -14.82 7.20
N TRP A 55 12.13 -14.39 7.43
CA TRP A 55 11.78 -12.99 7.52
C TRP A 55 12.49 -12.28 8.67
N ALA A 56 12.49 -12.88 9.87
CA ALA A 56 13.16 -12.33 11.03
C ALA A 56 14.68 -12.14 10.79
N LYS A 57 15.32 -13.10 10.16
CA LYS A 57 16.75 -13.04 9.78
C LYS A 57 17.02 -12.00 8.68
N LYS A 58 16.07 -11.75 7.79
CA LYS A 58 16.19 -10.70 6.77
C LYS A 58 16.15 -9.31 7.40
N VAL A 59 15.25 -9.09 8.38
CA VAL A 59 15.12 -7.82 9.10
C VAL A 59 16.27 -7.63 10.13
N PHE A 60 16.71 -8.70 10.79
CA PHE A 60 17.74 -8.69 11.81
C PHE A 60 18.90 -9.67 11.50
N PRO A 61 19.68 -9.43 10.43
CA PRO A 61 20.65 -10.40 9.93
C PRO A 61 21.78 -10.75 10.93
N ASN A 62 22.10 -9.85 11.83
CA ASN A 62 23.16 -10.03 12.82
C ASN A 62 22.69 -10.66 14.15
N ALA A 63 21.40 -10.94 14.30
CA ALA A 63 20.86 -11.58 15.50
C ALA A 63 20.88 -13.11 15.37
N GLY A 64 21.04 -13.83 16.48
CA GLY A 64 20.78 -15.28 16.51
C GLY A 64 19.30 -15.56 16.27
N ASP A 65 18.97 -16.79 15.88
CA ASP A 65 17.62 -17.14 15.37
C ASP A 65 16.50 -16.82 16.37
N ALA A 66 16.64 -17.23 17.63
CA ALA A 66 15.65 -16.91 18.67
C ALA A 66 15.53 -15.41 18.91
N ALA A 67 16.66 -14.69 18.97
CA ALA A 67 16.68 -13.24 19.17
C ALA A 67 16.12 -12.48 17.95
N ALA A 68 16.33 -12.94 16.73
CA ALA A 68 15.75 -12.37 15.54
C ALA A 68 14.22 -12.50 15.56
N MET A 69 13.71 -13.68 15.89
CA MET A 69 12.27 -13.93 16.04
C MET A 69 11.63 -13.05 17.12
N GLU A 70 12.26 -12.97 18.29
CA GLU A 70 11.79 -12.11 19.38
C GLU A 70 11.76 -10.63 18.98
N LYS A 71 12.82 -10.14 18.35
CA LYS A 71 12.89 -8.76 17.85
C LYS A 71 11.82 -8.45 16.83
N LEU A 72 11.55 -9.37 15.90
CA LEU A 72 10.52 -9.17 14.89
C LEU A 72 9.12 -9.20 15.50
N TRP A 73 8.83 -10.10 16.44
CA TRP A 73 7.58 -10.09 17.21
C TRP A 73 7.37 -8.76 17.92
N ASN A 74 8.40 -8.27 18.63
CA ASN A 74 8.33 -6.99 19.36
C ASN A 74 8.12 -5.80 18.40
N ALA A 75 8.76 -5.82 17.21
CA ALA A 75 8.53 -4.81 16.19
C ALA A 75 7.09 -4.84 15.66
N ILE A 76 6.55 -6.02 15.34
CA ILE A 76 5.16 -6.19 14.90
C ILE A 76 4.21 -5.70 15.99
N PHE A 77 4.34 -6.17 17.24
CA PHE A 77 3.46 -5.76 18.34
C PHE A 77 3.45 -4.24 18.52
N LYS A 78 4.62 -3.60 18.45
CA LYS A 78 4.72 -2.14 18.55
C LYS A 78 3.96 -1.44 17.41
N THR A 79 4.10 -1.93 16.18
CA THR A 79 3.44 -1.31 15.01
C THR A 79 1.92 -1.55 15.00
N VAL A 80 1.46 -2.67 15.56
CA VAL A 80 0.02 -2.95 15.71
C VAL A 80 -0.53 -2.56 17.09
N ARG A 81 0.19 -1.71 17.84
CA ARG A 81 -0.25 -1.13 19.12
C ARG A 81 -0.61 -2.15 20.21
N VAL A 82 0.02 -3.31 20.16
CA VAL A 82 -0.08 -4.33 21.22
C VAL A 82 1.06 -4.12 22.22
N THR A 83 0.71 -3.78 23.44
CA THR A 83 1.68 -3.57 24.53
C THR A 83 1.32 -4.42 25.74
N GLU A 84 2.33 -4.85 26.51
CA GLU A 84 2.09 -5.60 27.74
C GLU A 84 1.26 -4.77 28.74
N GLY A 85 0.15 -5.32 29.21
CA GLY A 85 -0.79 -4.65 30.10
C GLY A 85 -1.63 -3.53 29.49
N GLY A 86 -1.49 -3.27 28.19
CA GLY A 86 -2.28 -2.27 27.46
C GLY A 86 -3.58 -2.83 26.89
N ASP A 87 -4.55 -1.97 26.64
CA ASP A 87 -5.76 -2.29 25.88
C ASP A 87 -5.53 -2.00 24.39
N ALA A 88 -5.19 -3.03 23.63
CA ALA A 88 -4.95 -2.90 22.19
C ALA A 88 -6.22 -2.49 21.42
N VAL A 89 -7.40 -2.88 21.89
CA VAL A 89 -8.68 -2.53 21.25
C VAL A 89 -8.94 -1.03 21.39
N GLU A 90 -8.73 -0.48 22.58
CA GLU A 90 -8.88 0.96 22.81
C GLU A 90 -7.80 1.76 22.07
N ALA A 91 -6.55 1.28 22.03
CA ALA A 91 -5.48 1.90 21.24
C ALA A 91 -5.84 1.99 19.76
N TRP A 92 -6.44 0.94 19.19
CA TRP A 92 -6.90 0.94 17.80
C TRP A 92 -8.13 1.84 17.58
N ARG A 93 -9.07 1.91 18.53
CA ARG A 93 -10.19 2.85 18.45
C ARG A 93 -9.71 4.30 18.40
N ALA A 94 -8.78 4.66 19.28
CA ALA A 94 -8.20 6.00 19.31
C ALA A 94 -7.43 6.30 18.01
N HIS A 95 -6.67 5.32 17.50
CA HIS A 95 -5.93 5.48 16.26
C HIS A 95 -6.84 5.65 15.05
N CYS A 96 -7.87 4.81 14.90
CA CYS A 96 -8.85 4.96 13.82
C CYS A 96 -9.56 6.33 13.90
N ALA A 97 -9.92 6.79 15.11
CA ALA A 97 -10.53 8.11 15.27
C ALA A 97 -9.59 9.24 14.83
N TYR A 98 -8.30 9.13 15.12
CA TYR A 98 -7.29 10.08 14.64
C TYR A 98 -7.18 10.08 13.11
N LEU A 99 -7.10 8.92 12.47
CA LEU A 99 -7.03 8.82 11.01
C LEU A 99 -8.32 9.34 10.36
N ASP A 100 -9.49 9.02 10.91
CA ASP A 100 -10.79 9.55 10.44
C ASP A 100 -10.82 11.09 10.52
N GLU A 101 -10.30 11.69 11.61
CA GLU A 101 -10.19 13.14 11.75
C GLU A 101 -9.29 13.73 10.66
N MET A 102 -8.15 13.09 10.35
CA MET A 102 -7.24 13.55 9.30
C MET A 102 -7.88 13.45 7.92
N ALA A 103 -8.55 12.35 7.61
CA ALA A 103 -9.30 12.18 6.36
C ALA A 103 -10.41 13.24 6.26
N GLY A 104 -11.14 13.51 7.35
CA GLY A 104 -12.16 14.55 7.39
C GLY A 104 -11.60 15.96 7.09
N LYS A 105 -10.43 16.29 7.63
CA LYS A 105 -9.75 17.56 7.33
C LYS A 105 -9.36 17.67 5.85
N LEU A 106 -8.80 16.61 5.27
CA LEU A 106 -8.42 16.59 3.86
C LEU A 106 -9.64 16.67 2.94
N ASN A 107 -10.72 15.98 3.27
CA ASN A 107 -11.99 16.05 2.55
C ASN A 107 -12.59 17.47 2.59
N ALA A 108 -12.48 18.17 3.72
CA ALA A 108 -12.96 19.54 3.85
C ALA A 108 -12.17 20.55 3.01
N LEU A 109 -10.89 20.27 2.72
CA LEU A 109 -10.03 21.16 1.93
C LEU A 109 -10.34 21.15 0.43
N GLN A 110 -10.99 20.10 -0.09
CA GLN A 110 -11.31 19.94 -1.52
C GLN A 110 -10.13 20.28 -2.43
N LEU A 111 -8.99 19.61 -2.17
CA LEU A 111 -7.74 19.89 -2.86
C LEU A 111 -7.86 19.54 -4.36
N LYS A 112 -7.32 20.39 -5.24
CA LYS A 112 -7.25 20.10 -6.68
C LYS A 112 -6.04 19.23 -7.02
N GLN A 113 -4.96 19.37 -6.26
CA GLN A 113 -3.71 18.67 -6.48
C GLN A 113 -2.87 18.65 -5.21
N VAL A 114 -1.95 17.67 -5.15
CA VAL A 114 -0.90 17.58 -4.13
C VAL A 114 0.46 17.65 -4.82
N ARG A 115 1.43 18.30 -4.20
CA ARG A 115 2.80 18.40 -4.72
C ARG A 115 3.77 17.75 -3.77
N TYR A 116 4.62 16.89 -4.30
CA TYR A 116 5.67 16.25 -3.53
C TYR A 116 7.04 16.72 -4.01
N LYS A 117 7.92 16.95 -3.03
CA LYS A 117 9.33 17.25 -3.27
C LYS A 117 10.16 16.67 -2.15
N ASN A 118 11.27 16.01 -2.49
CA ASN A 118 12.25 15.53 -1.52
C ASN A 118 13.69 15.73 -2.04
N ALA A 119 14.66 15.49 -1.15
CA ALA A 119 16.09 15.63 -1.50
C ALA A 119 16.61 14.53 -2.43
N LEU A 120 15.87 13.42 -2.60
CA LEU A 120 16.24 12.30 -3.47
C LEU A 120 15.89 12.56 -4.94
N GLY A 121 15.19 13.65 -5.24
CA GLY A 121 14.84 14.06 -6.60
C GLY A 121 13.36 13.84 -6.95
N THR A 122 12.50 13.50 -6.00
CA THR A 122 11.06 13.58 -6.22
C THR A 122 10.67 15.02 -6.46
N VAL A 123 10.06 15.28 -7.60
CA VAL A 123 9.34 16.51 -7.95
C VAL A 123 8.15 16.09 -8.78
N VAL A 124 6.99 15.99 -8.17
CA VAL A 124 5.77 15.51 -8.84
C VAL A 124 4.56 16.32 -8.40
N VAL A 125 3.66 16.56 -9.33
CA VAL A 125 2.34 17.12 -9.11
C VAL A 125 1.32 16.03 -9.37
N VAL A 126 0.46 15.79 -8.40
CA VAL A 126 -0.59 14.77 -8.45
C VAL A 126 -1.92 15.48 -8.42
N GLY A 127 -2.64 15.50 -9.54
CA GLY A 127 -4.02 15.96 -9.62
C GLY A 127 -4.96 15.01 -8.87
N LEU A 128 -6.05 15.55 -8.34
CA LEU A 128 -7.10 14.79 -7.70
C LEU A 128 -8.40 14.95 -8.50
N PRO A 129 -9.27 13.92 -8.56
CA PRO A 129 -10.61 14.03 -9.14
C PRO A 129 -11.42 15.13 -8.43
N GLU A 130 -12.40 15.74 -9.10
CA GLU A 130 -13.22 16.82 -8.51
C GLU A 130 -13.97 16.37 -7.27
N GLU A 131 -14.43 15.13 -7.25
CA GLU A 131 -15.18 14.55 -6.15
C GLU A 131 -14.36 13.48 -5.41
N HIS A 132 -13.03 13.64 -5.33
CA HIS A 132 -12.18 12.69 -4.61
C HIS A 132 -12.56 12.61 -3.13
N VAL A 133 -12.40 11.40 -2.58
CA VAL A 133 -12.60 11.11 -1.16
C VAL A 133 -11.29 10.61 -0.57
N TRP A 134 -10.87 11.24 0.53
CA TRP A 134 -9.79 10.72 1.38
C TRP A 134 -10.38 9.73 2.36
N LEU A 135 -9.83 8.54 2.39
CA LEU A 135 -10.21 7.43 3.24
C LEU A 135 -9.15 7.22 4.33
N ALA A 136 -9.52 6.51 5.37
CA ALA A 136 -8.65 6.18 6.50
C ALA A 136 -8.64 4.68 6.76
N GLY A 137 -7.88 4.24 7.78
CA GLY A 137 -7.59 2.83 8.05
C GLY A 137 -8.78 1.97 8.51
N ALA A 138 -9.95 2.54 8.82
CA ALA A 138 -11.15 1.78 9.17
C ALA A 138 -12.24 1.95 8.12
N ASP A 139 -12.88 0.85 7.77
CA ASP A 139 -13.94 0.79 6.78
C ASP A 139 -15.22 0.18 7.36
N THR A 140 -16.32 0.20 6.61
CA THR A 140 -17.60 -0.36 7.02
C THR A 140 -18.11 -1.33 5.97
N ALA A 141 -18.27 -2.58 6.36
CA ALA A 141 -18.83 -3.60 5.49
C ALA A 141 -20.32 -3.35 5.19
N ARG A 142 -20.84 -3.92 4.11
CA ARG A 142 -22.26 -3.83 3.73
C ARG A 142 -23.21 -4.29 4.84
N SER A 143 -22.76 -5.13 5.77
CA SER A 143 -23.50 -5.55 6.96
C SER A 143 -23.57 -4.48 8.05
N GLY A 144 -22.92 -3.31 7.88
CA GLY A 144 -22.81 -2.27 8.91
C GLY A 144 -21.70 -2.53 9.95
N VAL A 145 -20.93 -3.61 9.82
CA VAL A 145 -19.82 -3.90 10.73
C VAL A 145 -18.61 -3.07 10.33
N ARG A 146 -18.11 -2.24 11.26
CA ARG A 146 -16.85 -1.51 11.10
C ARG A 146 -15.67 -2.45 11.31
N PHE A 147 -14.64 -2.34 10.46
CA PHE A 147 -13.46 -3.19 10.52
C PHE A 147 -12.20 -2.40 10.10
N VAL A 148 -11.03 -2.97 10.39
CA VAL A 148 -9.73 -2.46 9.96
C VAL A 148 -9.16 -3.45 8.96
N ALA A 149 -8.96 -3.00 7.72
CA ALA A 149 -8.53 -3.86 6.61
C ALA A 149 -7.09 -4.35 6.76
N ASN A 150 -6.19 -3.48 7.22
CA ASN A 150 -4.77 -3.74 7.33
C ASN A 150 -4.26 -3.47 8.75
N MET A 151 -3.52 -4.41 9.30
CA MET A 151 -2.82 -4.22 10.58
C MET A 151 -1.32 -4.51 10.39
N PRO A 152 -0.46 -3.48 10.38
CA PRO A 152 -0.72 -2.07 10.68
C PRO A 152 -1.34 -1.29 9.50
N THR A 153 -1.91 -0.11 9.81
CA THR A 153 -2.19 0.98 8.86
C THR A 153 -1.97 2.31 9.58
N GLU A 154 -1.30 3.26 8.90
CA GLU A 154 -0.91 4.57 9.44
C GLU A 154 -1.30 5.71 8.50
N GLU A 155 -2.06 5.42 7.48
CA GLU A 155 -2.26 6.28 6.33
C GLU A 155 -3.66 6.88 6.24
N VAL A 156 -3.71 7.99 5.52
CA VAL A 156 -4.92 8.52 4.90
C VAL A 156 -4.64 8.56 3.40
N PHE A 157 -5.49 7.96 2.59
CA PHE A 157 -5.24 7.76 1.17
C PHE A 157 -6.41 8.22 0.29
N SER A 158 -6.13 8.42 -0.98
CA SER A 158 -7.09 8.71 -2.03
C SER A 158 -6.59 8.23 -3.39
N ALA A 159 -7.43 8.27 -4.41
CA ALA A 159 -7.04 7.98 -5.78
C ALA A 159 -6.52 9.25 -6.47
N PRO A 160 -5.35 9.19 -7.15
CA PRO A 160 -4.92 10.23 -8.07
C PRO A 160 -5.89 10.36 -9.25
N LYS A 161 -5.98 11.57 -9.83
CA LYS A 161 -6.62 11.71 -11.13
C LYS A 161 -5.75 11.06 -12.20
N ARG A 162 -6.30 10.05 -12.88
CA ARG A 162 -5.60 9.13 -13.79
C ARG A 162 -4.72 9.84 -14.81
N ASP A 163 -5.17 10.95 -15.40
CA ASP A 163 -4.51 11.69 -16.46
C ASP A 163 -3.79 12.99 -16.00
N ALA A 164 -3.63 13.19 -14.70
CA ALA A 164 -3.14 14.44 -14.15
C ALA A 164 -2.01 14.25 -13.11
N VAL A 165 -1.07 13.37 -13.40
CA VAL A 165 0.16 13.19 -12.62
C VAL A 165 1.35 13.45 -13.50
N ASP A 166 2.16 14.46 -13.13
CA ASP A 166 3.32 14.87 -13.94
C ASP A 166 4.54 15.08 -13.06
N GLY A 167 5.70 14.54 -13.49
CA GLY A 167 6.97 14.73 -12.82
C GLY A 167 7.73 13.44 -12.55
N VAL A 168 8.61 13.48 -11.56
CA VAL A 168 9.49 12.37 -11.18
C VAL A 168 9.22 11.95 -9.74
N LEU A 169 9.07 10.65 -9.54
CA LEU A 169 9.06 10.01 -8.23
C LEU A 169 10.40 9.30 -8.01
N ALA A 170 11.05 9.56 -6.88
CA ALA A 170 12.23 8.84 -6.42
C ALA A 170 11.90 8.22 -5.06
N ALA A 171 11.87 6.89 -5.00
CA ALA A 171 11.55 6.18 -3.77
C ALA A 171 12.66 6.36 -2.72
N SER A 172 12.27 6.54 -1.47
CA SER A 172 13.18 6.65 -0.34
C SER A 172 13.47 5.32 0.34
N LYS A 173 12.70 4.28 0.00
CA LYS A 173 12.83 2.93 0.55
C LYS A 173 12.79 1.89 -0.58
N PRO A 174 13.44 0.75 -0.41
CA PRO A 174 13.29 -0.38 -1.31
C PRO A 174 11.85 -0.91 -1.33
N LEU A 175 11.49 -1.54 -2.45
CA LEU A 175 10.24 -2.28 -2.61
C LEU A 175 10.53 -3.78 -2.62
N ALA A 176 9.88 -4.53 -1.73
CA ALA A 176 9.87 -5.99 -1.78
C ALA A 176 8.70 -6.44 -2.67
N LEU A 177 9.02 -7.01 -3.83
CA LEU A 177 8.02 -7.42 -4.82
C LEU A 177 8.40 -8.79 -5.40
N HIS A 178 7.47 -9.76 -5.38
CA HIS A 178 7.64 -11.10 -5.95
C HIS A 178 8.95 -11.80 -5.49
N GLY A 179 9.31 -11.65 -4.21
CA GLY A 179 10.53 -12.24 -3.66
C GLY A 179 11.83 -11.56 -4.09
N ASN A 180 11.74 -10.36 -4.67
CA ASN A 180 12.87 -9.52 -5.03
C ASN A 180 12.82 -8.22 -4.25
N VAL A 181 13.99 -7.65 -3.97
CA VAL A 181 14.13 -6.32 -3.37
C VAL A 181 14.59 -5.36 -4.47
N ILE A 182 13.76 -4.37 -4.77
CA ILE A 182 14.01 -3.37 -5.82
C ILE A 182 14.47 -2.09 -5.14
N GLU A 183 15.63 -1.60 -5.48
CA GLU A 183 16.26 -0.42 -4.87
C GLU A 183 16.45 0.70 -5.89
N GLY A 184 16.52 1.95 -5.42
CA GLY A 184 16.81 3.12 -6.25
C GLY A 184 15.71 3.44 -7.27
N ILE A 185 14.47 3.10 -6.99
CA ILE A 185 13.33 3.28 -7.91
C ILE A 185 13.16 4.75 -8.27
N ARG A 186 13.07 5.02 -9.57
CA ARG A 186 12.67 6.30 -10.16
C ARG A 186 11.65 6.08 -11.26
N LEU A 187 10.52 6.77 -11.15
CA LEU A 187 9.47 6.75 -12.16
C LEU A 187 9.30 8.15 -12.72
N THR A 188 9.20 8.26 -14.05
CA THR A 188 8.81 9.50 -14.72
C THR A 188 7.37 9.36 -15.18
N LEU A 189 6.53 10.34 -14.84
CA LEU A 189 5.13 10.38 -15.20
C LEU A 189 4.83 11.59 -16.08
N GLU A 190 4.06 11.35 -17.13
CA GLU A 190 3.56 12.39 -18.05
C GLU A 190 2.07 12.13 -18.30
N HIS A 191 1.23 13.13 -18.02
CA HIS A 191 -0.22 13.02 -18.15
C HIS A 191 -0.77 11.76 -17.47
N GLY A 192 -0.27 11.46 -16.26
CA GLY A 192 -0.62 10.32 -15.43
C GLY A 192 0.07 9.01 -15.78
N ARG A 193 0.59 8.86 -17.01
CA ARG A 193 1.22 7.63 -17.45
C ARG A 193 2.68 7.55 -16.99
N ILE A 194 3.09 6.40 -16.49
CA ILE A 194 4.51 6.07 -16.26
C ILE A 194 5.17 5.86 -17.61
N VAL A 195 6.05 6.79 -17.99
CA VAL A 195 6.79 6.78 -19.27
C VAL A 195 8.26 6.45 -19.09
N GLY A 196 8.81 6.60 -17.89
CA GLY A 196 10.18 6.26 -17.55
C GLY A 196 10.24 5.40 -16.30
N ILE A 197 10.99 4.30 -16.38
CA ILE A 197 11.18 3.34 -15.28
C ILE A 197 12.68 3.15 -15.11
N HIS A 198 13.17 3.34 -13.89
CA HIS A 198 14.55 3.03 -13.51
C HIS A 198 14.58 2.46 -12.10
N ALA A 199 15.47 1.48 -11.87
CA ALA A 199 15.85 1.01 -10.55
C ALA A 199 17.31 0.58 -10.54
N ASP A 200 18.00 0.73 -9.42
CA ASP A 200 19.41 0.33 -9.28
C ASP A 200 19.54 -1.21 -9.24
N THR A 201 18.51 -1.90 -8.71
CA THR A 201 18.46 -3.36 -8.66
C THR A 201 17.08 -3.86 -9.10
N ASN A 202 17.03 -5.01 -9.80
CA ASN A 202 15.80 -5.69 -10.22
C ASN A 202 14.82 -4.79 -11.00
N GLU A 203 15.35 -3.90 -11.87
CA GLU A 203 14.53 -3.02 -12.72
C GLU A 203 13.59 -3.82 -13.62
N ASP A 204 14.01 -4.98 -14.09
CA ASP A 204 13.21 -5.89 -14.93
C ASP A 204 11.95 -6.37 -14.22
N VAL A 205 12.02 -6.65 -12.91
CA VAL A 205 10.86 -7.03 -12.09
C VAL A 205 9.88 -5.87 -11.96
N LEU A 206 10.38 -4.65 -11.70
CA LEU A 206 9.56 -3.44 -11.63
C LEU A 206 8.88 -3.14 -12.97
N ARG A 207 9.64 -3.20 -14.05
CA ARG A 207 9.15 -2.97 -15.41
C ARG A 207 8.04 -3.97 -15.77
N GLN A 208 8.24 -5.24 -15.48
CA GLN A 208 7.24 -6.27 -15.73
C GLN A 208 5.95 -6.03 -14.94
N ALA A 209 6.04 -5.59 -13.69
CA ALA A 209 4.87 -5.27 -12.88
C ALA A 209 4.08 -4.08 -13.47
N ILE A 210 4.78 -3.03 -13.94
CA ILE A 210 4.14 -1.86 -14.57
C ILE A 210 3.60 -2.18 -15.98
N GLU A 211 4.20 -3.13 -16.70
CA GLU A 211 3.80 -3.54 -18.04
C GLU A 211 2.77 -4.70 -18.04
N THR A 212 2.24 -5.10 -16.89
CA THR A 212 1.27 -6.21 -16.75
C THR A 212 0.00 -5.95 -17.55
N ASP A 213 -0.53 -4.73 -17.48
CA ASP A 213 -1.69 -4.27 -18.26
C ASP A 213 -1.66 -2.74 -18.43
N GLU A 214 -2.64 -2.20 -19.13
CA GLU A 214 -2.72 -0.74 -19.38
C GLU A 214 -2.97 0.05 -18.09
N GLY A 215 -3.73 -0.48 -17.15
CA GLY A 215 -4.01 0.18 -15.86
C GLY A 215 -2.76 0.31 -15.00
N ALA A 216 -1.88 -0.69 -15.02
CA ALA A 216 -0.63 -0.68 -14.23
C ALA A 216 0.33 0.46 -14.60
N HIS A 217 0.15 1.11 -15.75
CA HIS A 217 0.91 2.31 -16.13
C HIS A 217 0.48 3.58 -15.39
N TYR A 218 -0.57 3.56 -14.59
CA TYR A 218 -1.11 4.73 -13.89
C TYR A 218 -1.08 4.52 -12.39
N LEU A 219 -1.05 5.63 -11.64
CA LEU A 219 -1.18 5.54 -10.19
C LEU A 219 -2.63 5.27 -9.80
N GLY A 220 -2.82 4.31 -8.91
CA GLY A 220 -4.10 3.99 -8.28
C GLY A 220 -4.24 4.60 -6.89
N GLU A 221 -3.12 4.94 -6.24
CA GLU A 221 -3.16 5.45 -4.88
C GLU A 221 -2.13 6.55 -4.63
N ILE A 222 -2.55 7.49 -3.80
CA ILE A 222 -1.73 8.48 -3.12
C ILE A 222 -2.03 8.39 -1.63
N ALA A 223 -1.01 8.11 -0.81
CA ALA A 223 -1.15 7.96 0.62
C ALA A 223 -0.29 8.94 1.41
N LEU A 224 -0.85 9.49 2.47
CA LEU A 224 -0.18 10.38 3.40
C LEU A 224 0.00 9.67 4.73
N VAL A 225 1.25 9.53 5.16
CA VAL A 225 1.63 8.87 6.41
C VAL A 225 2.32 9.91 7.31
N PRO A 226 1.92 10.02 8.58
CA PRO A 226 2.56 10.94 9.51
C PRO A 226 3.98 10.49 9.86
N VAL A 227 4.88 11.45 10.08
CA VAL A 227 6.30 11.20 10.39
C VAL A 227 6.51 10.46 11.70
N ASP A 228 5.54 10.49 12.60
CA ASP A 228 5.54 9.81 13.89
C ASP A 228 4.87 8.43 13.87
N SER A 229 4.56 7.91 12.68
CA SER A 229 4.17 6.51 12.49
C SER A 229 5.15 5.58 13.26
N PRO A 230 4.65 4.59 14.02
CA PRO A 230 5.49 3.64 14.73
C PRO A 230 6.47 2.90 13.81
N ILE A 231 6.07 2.71 12.55
CA ILE A 231 6.90 2.07 11.52
C ILE A 231 8.01 3.01 11.08
N ALA A 232 7.71 4.29 10.79
CA ALA A 232 8.70 5.31 10.48
C ALA A 232 9.72 5.45 11.62
N GLN A 233 9.23 5.53 12.86
CA GLN A 233 10.05 5.68 14.07
C GLN A 233 10.88 4.43 14.42
N SER A 234 10.52 3.25 13.93
CA SER A 234 11.31 2.03 14.13
C SER A 234 12.66 2.07 13.43
N GLY A 235 12.76 2.84 12.34
CA GLY A 235 13.93 2.85 11.47
C GLY A 235 14.18 1.51 10.73
N LEU A 236 13.28 0.54 10.87
CA LEU A 236 13.40 -0.78 10.25
C LEU A 236 12.90 -0.75 8.81
N LEU A 237 13.49 -1.61 7.99
CA LEU A 237 12.92 -2.07 6.73
C LEU A 237 12.41 -3.49 6.97
N PHE A 238 11.10 -3.68 6.83
CA PHE A 238 10.45 -4.96 7.13
C PHE A 238 10.53 -5.94 5.95
N TYR A 239 10.83 -5.46 4.74
CA TYR A 239 10.72 -6.27 3.50
C TYR A 239 9.33 -6.88 3.33
N ASN A 240 8.33 -6.16 3.76
CA ASN A 240 6.92 -6.53 3.70
C ASN A 240 6.13 -5.25 3.42
N THR A 241 5.45 -5.20 2.27
CA THR A 241 4.75 -4.00 1.78
C THR A 241 3.74 -3.48 2.79
N LEU A 242 2.98 -4.36 3.46
CA LEU A 242 2.02 -3.97 4.50
C LEU A 242 2.63 -3.08 5.60
N PHE A 243 3.92 -3.26 5.92
CA PHE A 243 4.62 -2.42 6.90
C PHE A 243 5.34 -1.26 6.21
N ASP A 244 6.13 -1.54 5.18
CA ASP A 244 7.08 -0.59 4.62
C ASP A 244 6.38 0.59 3.92
N GLU A 245 5.18 0.41 3.34
CA GLU A 245 4.33 1.48 2.81
C GLU A 245 3.92 2.45 3.92
N ASN A 246 3.58 1.95 5.10
CA ASN A 246 3.17 2.73 6.25
C ASN A 246 4.33 3.43 7.01
N ALA A 247 5.55 3.38 6.47
CA ALA A 247 6.72 4.09 6.99
C ALA A 247 6.89 5.51 6.41
N ALA A 248 6.22 5.84 5.31
CA ALA A 248 6.30 7.15 4.63
C ALA A 248 5.09 7.39 3.73
N CYS A 249 4.90 8.64 3.30
CA CYS A 249 3.98 8.89 2.19
C CYS A 249 4.37 8.06 0.99
N HIS A 250 3.40 7.43 0.34
CA HIS A 250 3.66 6.50 -0.75
C HIS A 250 2.65 6.60 -1.89
N PHE A 251 2.93 5.87 -2.96
CA PHE A 251 2.09 5.76 -4.15
C PHE A 251 1.99 4.29 -4.54
N ALA A 252 0.82 3.86 -4.96
CA ALA A 252 0.67 2.58 -5.65
C ALA A 252 0.31 2.81 -7.11
N PHE A 253 0.87 1.99 -8.00
CA PHE A 253 0.44 1.94 -9.40
C PHE A 253 -0.56 0.78 -9.59
N GLY A 254 -1.43 0.93 -10.58
CA GLY A 254 -2.50 -0.01 -10.87
C GLY A 254 -3.88 0.49 -10.45
N GLN A 255 -4.75 -0.44 -10.10
CA GLN A 255 -6.15 -0.17 -9.82
C GLN A 255 -6.35 0.69 -8.56
N ALA A 256 -7.18 1.72 -8.67
CA ALA A 256 -7.59 2.54 -7.54
C ALA A 256 -8.72 1.87 -6.72
N TYR A 257 -8.80 2.23 -5.45
CA TYR A 257 -9.97 1.89 -4.64
C TYR A 257 -11.20 2.67 -5.11
N PRO A 258 -12.28 1.99 -5.52
CA PRO A 258 -13.50 2.65 -6.00
C PRO A 258 -14.08 3.62 -4.99
N ALA A 259 -13.99 3.33 -3.69
CA ALA A 259 -14.47 4.18 -2.60
C ALA A 259 -13.78 5.56 -2.55
N CYS A 260 -12.68 5.78 -3.27
CA CYS A 260 -12.03 7.09 -3.40
C CYS A 260 -12.84 8.10 -4.22
N VAL A 261 -13.98 7.71 -4.80
CA VAL A 261 -14.98 8.61 -5.38
C VAL A 261 -16.37 8.27 -4.85
N PRO A 262 -17.30 9.24 -4.76
CA PRO A 262 -18.64 8.99 -4.22
C PRO A 262 -19.39 7.89 -4.96
N ASN A 263 -19.93 6.93 -4.21
CA ASN A 263 -20.63 5.75 -4.72
C ASN A 263 -19.79 4.84 -5.65
N GLY A 264 -18.47 4.96 -5.62
CA GLY A 264 -17.56 4.22 -6.50
C GLY A 264 -17.74 2.71 -6.47
N ASP A 265 -18.04 2.13 -5.29
CA ASP A 265 -18.29 0.69 -5.12
C ASP A 265 -19.45 0.14 -5.95
N ASN A 266 -20.30 1.01 -6.50
CA ASN A 266 -21.44 0.67 -7.34
C ASN A 266 -21.23 1.04 -8.80
N LEU A 267 -20.08 1.60 -9.17
CA LEU A 267 -19.74 2.01 -10.53
C LEU A 267 -19.02 0.88 -11.29
N SER A 268 -19.18 0.87 -12.61
CA SER A 268 -18.37 0.04 -13.50
C SER A 268 -16.96 0.62 -13.67
N GLU A 269 -16.02 -0.20 -14.11
CA GLU A 269 -14.64 0.23 -14.43
C GLU A 269 -14.64 1.42 -15.42
N GLU A 270 -15.51 1.40 -16.44
CA GLU A 270 -15.64 2.50 -17.41
C GLU A 270 -16.16 3.80 -16.75
N GLU A 271 -17.04 3.68 -15.76
CA GLU A 271 -17.56 4.83 -15.00
C GLU A 271 -16.50 5.39 -14.05
N LEU A 272 -15.70 4.54 -13.41
CA LEU A 272 -14.57 4.95 -12.57
C LEU A 272 -13.55 5.74 -13.40
N VAL A 273 -13.18 5.24 -14.58
CA VAL A 273 -12.29 5.97 -15.51
C VAL A 273 -12.89 7.31 -15.92
N ARG A 274 -14.19 7.40 -16.19
CA ARG A 274 -14.87 8.68 -16.48
C ARG A 274 -14.88 9.64 -15.29
N ARG A 275 -14.87 9.12 -14.06
CA ARG A 275 -14.70 9.90 -12.84
C ARG A 275 -13.24 10.31 -12.59
N GLY A 276 -12.32 9.82 -13.41
CA GLY A 276 -10.91 10.18 -13.41
C GLY A 276 -10.02 9.32 -12.53
N ILE A 277 -10.45 8.13 -12.12
CA ILE A 277 -9.60 7.16 -11.41
C ILE A 277 -9.33 5.92 -12.26
N ASN A 278 -8.26 5.21 -11.92
CA ASN A 278 -7.78 4.06 -12.69
C ASN A 278 -8.40 2.74 -12.21
#